data_4d7af23988f4bc58025c823d50c48d5e
#
_entry.id   4d7af23988f4bc58025c823d50c48d5e
#
_cell.length_a   1.000
_cell.length_b   1.000
_cell.length_c   1.000
_cell.angle_alpha   90.00
_cell.angle_beta   90.00
_cell.angle_gamma   90.00
#
_symmetry.space_group_name_H-M   'P 1'
#
loop_
_entity.id
_entity.type
_entity.pdbx_description
1 polymer ?
#
loop_
_entity_poly.entity_id
_entity_poly.type
_entity_poly.pdbx_seq_one_letter_code
_entity_poly.pdbx_strand_id
1 'polypeptide(L)'
;GVFEGGMVSDDTLDSLVFCTGYDYTFPFLNEDVGVTVKDRGVRPLYRHLYFTQDPTLAFVGLPWKVAPFPLFDCQTRHVAKAWTGQIPLPSTKDMEAERARDEAMRFKEMGLPQRYYHQFGELQWDYNKQLLAEATEGKEPEGFNLAQKYEIYQDAGMSRRKDASAYRLRNYFLQAGGGWRVEEPSSSSSSS
;
A
#
# COMPACT_ATOMS: atom_id res chain seq x y z
N GLY A 1 4.06 -17.71 27.48
CA GLY A 1 3.80 -17.95 26.06
C GLY A 1 4.83 -18.91 25.47
N VAL A 2 4.43 -19.71 24.49
CA VAL A 2 5.36 -20.60 23.79
C VAL A 2 5.90 -19.82 22.58
N PHE A 3 7.20 -19.57 22.57
CA PHE A 3 7.93 -19.01 21.43
C PHE A 3 8.74 -20.10 20.74
N GLU A 4 9.04 -19.98 19.46
CA GLU A 4 10.06 -20.82 18.81
C GLU A 4 11.36 -20.66 19.58
N GLY A 5 11.72 -21.65 20.39
CA GLY A 5 12.92 -21.61 21.23
C GLY A 5 12.71 -21.89 22.73
N GLY A 6 11.48 -22.08 23.20
CA GLY A 6 11.18 -22.50 24.55
C GLY A 6 10.23 -21.60 25.36
N MET A 7 9.86 -22.03 26.55
CA MET A 7 9.08 -21.23 27.49
C MET A 7 9.98 -20.21 28.19
N VAL A 8 9.59 -18.94 28.11
CA VAL A 8 10.14 -17.89 28.97
C VAL A 8 9.29 -17.84 30.24
N SER A 9 9.90 -17.93 31.40
CA SER A 9 9.19 -17.81 32.69
C SER A 9 8.79 -16.34 32.92
N ASP A 10 7.58 -16.11 33.46
CA ASP A 10 7.06 -14.77 33.72
C ASP A 10 7.93 -13.98 34.71
N ASP A 11 8.72 -14.66 35.52
CA ASP A 11 9.58 -14.08 36.56
C ASP A 11 10.83 -13.35 36.01
N THR A 12 11.05 -13.42 34.68
CA THR A 12 12.24 -12.81 34.03
C THR A 12 11.91 -11.66 33.08
N LEU A 13 10.62 -11.27 33.01
CA LEU A 13 10.17 -10.21 32.13
C LEU A 13 9.70 -8.98 32.90
N ASP A 14 10.37 -7.86 32.71
CA ASP A 14 9.94 -6.57 33.26
C ASP A 14 8.84 -5.90 32.44
N SER A 15 8.82 -6.15 31.14
CA SER A 15 7.86 -5.53 30.20
C SER A 15 7.55 -6.43 29.02
N LEU A 16 6.32 -6.37 28.54
CA LEU A 16 5.86 -7.03 27.31
C LEU A 16 5.32 -5.99 26.34
N VAL A 17 5.88 -5.96 25.13
CA VAL A 17 5.44 -5.05 24.07
C VAL A 17 4.75 -5.85 22.97
N PHE A 18 3.47 -5.55 22.71
CA PHE A 18 2.70 -6.17 21.64
C PHE A 18 2.94 -5.45 20.32
N CYS A 19 3.60 -6.12 19.37
CA CYS A 19 3.84 -5.62 18.02
C CYS A 19 3.06 -6.45 16.98
N THR A 20 1.83 -6.84 17.30
CA THR A 20 1.00 -7.77 16.53
C THR A 20 0.32 -7.15 15.31
N GLY A 21 0.42 -5.82 15.14
CA GLY A 21 -0.25 -5.05 14.10
C GLY A 21 -1.71 -4.77 14.43
N TYR A 22 -2.46 -4.34 13.41
CA TYR A 22 -3.86 -3.91 13.53
C TYR A 22 -4.74 -4.69 12.57
N ASP A 23 -6.03 -4.78 12.91
CA ASP A 23 -7.08 -5.23 12.01
C ASP A 23 -7.89 -4.04 11.49
N TYR A 24 -8.52 -4.20 10.32
CA TYR A 24 -9.42 -3.19 9.79
C TYR A 24 -10.73 -3.22 10.56
N THR A 25 -11.17 -2.05 11.00
CA THR A 25 -12.50 -1.85 11.60
C THR A 25 -13.08 -0.53 11.09
N PHE A 26 -14.38 -0.54 10.81
CA PHE A 26 -15.11 0.63 10.30
C PHE A 26 -16.38 0.84 11.14
N PRO A 27 -16.23 1.26 12.42
CA PRO A 27 -17.37 1.36 13.34
C PRO A 27 -18.40 2.43 12.95
N PHE A 28 -18.06 3.27 11.99
CA PHE A 28 -18.95 4.28 11.42
C PHE A 28 -19.79 3.78 10.24
N LEU A 29 -19.53 2.56 9.73
CA LEU A 29 -20.35 1.92 8.71
C LEU A 29 -21.34 0.97 9.39
N ASN A 30 -22.61 1.08 9.02
CA ASN A 30 -23.63 0.15 9.46
C ASN A 30 -23.45 -1.21 8.77
N GLU A 31 -23.88 -2.29 9.41
CA GLU A 31 -23.78 -3.66 8.86
C GLU A 31 -24.57 -3.84 7.55
N ASP A 32 -25.66 -3.11 7.39
CA ASP A 32 -26.53 -3.12 6.21
C ASP A 32 -25.86 -2.54 4.95
N VAL A 33 -24.77 -1.77 5.10
CA VAL A 33 -23.97 -1.32 3.96
C VAL A 33 -23.39 -2.50 3.17
N GLY A 34 -23.14 -3.64 3.83
CA GLY A 34 -22.64 -4.86 3.19
C GLY A 34 -21.11 -4.94 3.05
N VAL A 35 -20.36 -3.99 3.61
CA VAL A 35 -18.89 -4.11 3.74
C VAL A 35 -18.56 -5.09 4.84
N THR A 36 -17.75 -6.09 4.53
CA THR A 36 -17.31 -7.10 5.49
C THR A 36 -15.80 -7.07 5.68
N VAL A 37 -15.36 -7.33 6.91
CA VAL A 37 -13.94 -7.54 7.22
C VAL A 37 -13.77 -8.97 7.72
N LYS A 38 -13.02 -9.76 6.95
CA LYS A 38 -12.72 -11.15 7.32
C LYS A 38 -11.28 -11.48 6.95
N ASP A 39 -10.55 -12.11 7.86
CA ASP A 39 -9.15 -12.48 7.66
C ASP A 39 -8.29 -11.30 7.15
N ARG A 40 -8.49 -10.12 7.74
CA ARG A 40 -7.85 -8.84 7.31
C ARG A 40 -8.14 -8.43 5.87
N GLY A 41 -9.17 -8.98 5.25
CA GLY A 41 -9.64 -8.59 3.93
C GLY A 41 -10.93 -7.79 4.04
N VAL A 42 -10.94 -6.58 3.48
CA VAL A 42 -12.13 -5.73 3.33
C VAL A 42 -12.80 -6.10 2.00
N ARG A 43 -14.09 -6.47 2.02
CA ARG A 43 -14.81 -7.01 0.87
C ARG A 43 -16.26 -6.50 0.81
N PRO A 44 -16.89 -6.54 -0.37
CA PRO A 44 -16.29 -6.72 -1.69
C PRO A 44 -15.72 -5.42 -2.24
N LEU A 45 -14.45 -5.41 -2.68
CA LEU A 45 -13.82 -4.23 -3.24
C LEU A 45 -13.27 -4.49 -4.65
N TYR A 46 -13.63 -3.62 -5.58
CA TYR A 46 -12.99 -3.50 -6.87
C TYR A 46 -11.65 -2.79 -6.74
N ARG A 47 -10.59 -3.42 -7.24
CA ARG A 47 -9.21 -2.89 -7.17
C ARG A 47 -8.75 -2.54 -5.75
N HIS A 48 -9.23 -3.24 -4.72
CA HIS A 48 -8.91 -2.92 -3.32
C HIS A 48 -9.23 -1.46 -2.93
N LEU A 49 -10.14 -0.83 -3.65
CA LEU A 49 -10.42 0.60 -3.56
C LEU A 49 -11.93 0.90 -3.48
N TYR A 50 -12.70 0.51 -4.48
CA TYR A 50 -14.12 0.85 -4.56
C TYR A 50 -15.00 -0.27 -4.02
N PHE A 51 -16.01 0.10 -3.23
CA PHE A 51 -17.06 -0.84 -2.87
C PHE A 51 -17.89 -1.19 -4.11
N THR A 52 -17.96 -2.48 -4.46
CA THR A 52 -18.50 -2.90 -5.76
C THR A 52 -20.00 -2.65 -5.91
N GLN A 53 -20.76 -2.66 -4.81
CA GLN A 53 -22.20 -2.47 -4.80
C GLN A 53 -22.58 -0.99 -4.84
N ASP A 54 -21.74 -0.13 -4.29
CA ASP A 54 -21.89 1.33 -4.34
C ASP A 54 -20.52 2.00 -4.44
N PRO A 55 -20.01 2.29 -5.66
CA PRO A 55 -18.69 2.87 -5.87
C PRO A 55 -18.58 4.34 -5.46
N THR A 56 -19.63 4.94 -4.88
CA THR A 56 -19.52 6.21 -4.16
C THR A 56 -18.83 6.07 -2.80
N LEU A 57 -18.61 4.81 -2.36
CA LEU A 57 -17.78 4.46 -1.21
C LEU A 57 -16.44 3.91 -1.70
N ALA A 58 -15.35 4.52 -1.27
CA ALA A 58 -13.98 4.08 -1.58
C ALA A 58 -13.11 4.02 -0.34
N PHE A 59 -12.16 3.07 -0.33
CA PHE A 59 -11.23 2.81 0.77
C PHE A 59 -9.79 3.07 0.33
N VAL A 60 -9.31 4.28 0.52
CA VAL A 60 -7.93 4.65 0.19
C VAL A 60 -6.97 4.09 1.23
N GLY A 61 -5.89 3.44 0.78
CA GLY A 61 -4.79 3.06 1.65
C GLY A 61 -4.89 1.69 2.31
N LEU A 62 -5.81 0.79 1.87
CA LEU A 62 -5.85 -0.58 2.38
C LEU A 62 -4.64 -1.43 1.99
N PRO A 63 -4.06 -1.31 0.77
CA PRO A 63 -2.88 -2.09 0.43
C PRO A 63 -1.71 -1.83 1.36
N TRP A 64 -1.00 -2.91 1.75
CA TRP A 64 0.14 -2.87 2.63
C TRP A 64 1.38 -3.55 2.00
N LYS A 65 2.56 -3.42 2.63
CA LYS A 65 3.88 -3.63 2.02
C LYS A 65 4.08 -2.75 0.78
N VAL A 66 3.84 -1.49 0.93
CA VAL A 66 3.83 -0.51 -0.16
C VAL A 66 4.65 0.72 0.22
N ALA A 67 5.02 1.52 -0.80
CA ALA A 67 5.35 2.92 -0.61
C ALA A 67 4.02 3.69 -0.50
N PRO A 68 3.61 4.17 0.69
CA PRO A 68 2.23 4.58 0.91
C PRO A 68 1.84 5.83 0.12
N PHE A 69 2.67 6.88 0.12
CA PHE A 69 2.31 8.15 -0.49
C PHE A 69 2.09 8.07 -2.01
N PRO A 70 2.94 7.41 -2.82
CA PRO A 70 2.64 7.19 -4.23
C PRO A 70 1.35 6.41 -4.48
N LEU A 71 1.04 5.41 -3.64
CA LEU A 71 -0.20 4.66 -3.72
C LEU A 71 -1.41 5.56 -3.46
N PHE A 72 -1.39 6.31 -2.35
CA PHE A 72 -2.51 7.17 -1.96
C PHE A 72 -2.77 8.26 -3.01
N ASP A 73 -1.73 8.84 -3.59
CA ASP A 73 -1.86 9.84 -4.63
C ASP A 73 -2.52 9.25 -5.89
N CYS A 74 -2.09 8.07 -6.36
CA CYS A 74 -2.71 7.40 -7.50
C CYS A 74 -4.18 7.02 -7.22
N GLN A 75 -4.47 6.48 -6.04
CA GLN A 75 -5.83 6.11 -5.64
C GLN A 75 -6.75 7.33 -5.56
N THR A 76 -6.31 8.41 -4.90
CA THR A 76 -7.14 9.60 -4.73
C THR A 76 -7.39 10.34 -6.05
N ARG A 77 -6.40 10.41 -6.95
CA ARG A 77 -6.58 10.96 -8.29
C ARG A 77 -7.62 10.17 -9.08
N HIS A 78 -7.52 8.84 -9.06
CA HIS A 78 -8.47 7.99 -9.76
C HIS A 78 -9.88 8.14 -9.19
N VAL A 79 -10.04 8.14 -7.86
CA VAL A 79 -11.33 8.36 -7.20
C VAL A 79 -11.94 9.70 -7.55
N ALA A 80 -11.14 10.78 -7.49
CA ALA A 80 -11.61 12.13 -7.83
C ALA A 80 -12.11 12.21 -9.28
N LYS A 81 -11.39 11.60 -10.22
CA LYS A 81 -11.79 11.56 -11.63
C LYS A 81 -13.06 10.74 -11.87
N ALA A 82 -13.16 9.57 -11.20
CA ALA A 82 -14.34 8.72 -11.29
C ALA A 82 -15.59 9.42 -10.72
N TRP A 83 -15.49 9.98 -9.53
CA TRP A 83 -16.63 10.63 -8.86
C TRP A 83 -17.07 11.95 -9.52
N THR A 84 -16.19 12.60 -10.26
CA THR A 84 -16.55 13.77 -11.07
C THR A 84 -17.01 13.41 -12.49
N GLY A 85 -17.14 12.12 -12.80
CA GLY A 85 -17.61 11.63 -14.11
C GLY A 85 -16.61 11.83 -15.25
N GLN A 86 -15.33 12.12 -14.95
CA GLN A 86 -14.29 12.30 -15.96
C GLN A 86 -13.74 10.98 -16.49
N ILE A 87 -13.84 9.91 -15.70
CA ILE A 87 -13.57 8.54 -16.14
C ILE A 87 -14.73 7.64 -15.76
N PRO A 88 -15.15 6.69 -16.61
CA PRO A 88 -16.21 5.75 -16.28
C PRO A 88 -15.69 4.65 -15.34
N LEU A 89 -16.49 4.27 -14.36
CA LEU A 89 -16.30 3.01 -13.65
C LEU A 89 -17.04 1.88 -14.37
N PRO A 90 -16.53 0.64 -14.32
CA PRO A 90 -17.20 -0.52 -14.87
C PRO A 90 -18.56 -0.77 -14.20
N SER A 91 -19.39 -1.60 -14.83
CA SER A 91 -20.64 -2.05 -14.17
C SER A 91 -20.31 -2.87 -12.91
N THR A 92 -21.26 -2.93 -11.96
CA THR A 92 -21.11 -3.79 -10.76
C THR A 92 -20.72 -5.22 -11.12
N LYS A 93 -21.33 -5.78 -12.18
CA LYS A 93 -21.03 -7.12 -12.68
C LYS A 93 -19.56 -7.26 -13.12
N ASP A 94 -19.05 -6.26 -13.82
CA ASP A 94 -17.67 -6.29 -14.32
C ASP A 94 -16.66 -6.06 -13.19
N MET A 95 -16.98 -5.17 -12.24
CA MET A 95 -16.18 -4.96 -11.02
C MET A 95 -16.08 -6.26 -10.19
N GLU A 96 -17.20 -6.97 -10.00
CA GLU A 96 -17.21 -8.25 -9.30
C GLU A 96 -16.43 -9.34 -10.04
N ALA A 97 -16.52 -9.36 -11.37
CA ALA A 97 -15.74 -10.31 -12.18
C ALA A 97 -14.23 -10.03 -12.08
N GLU A 98 -13.79 -8.77 -12.10
CA GLU A 98 -12.38 -8.41 -11.92
C GLU A 98 -11.90 -8.73 -10.51
N ARG A 99 -12.67 -8.41 -9.48
CA ARG A 99 -12.39 -8.78 -8.09
C ARG A 99 -12.19 -10.29 -7.94
N ALA A 100 -13.09 -11.08 -8.53
CA ALA A 100 -13.00 -12.55 -8.47
C ALA A 100 -11.73 -13.08 -9.16
N ARG A 101 -11.31 -12.47 -10.27
CA ARG A 101 -10.05 -12.81 -10.95
C ARG A 101 -8.83 -12.46 -10.10
N ASP A 102 -8.81 -11.27 -9.48
CA ASP A 102 -7.73 -10.87 -8.58
C ASP A 102 -7.63 -11.81 -7.37
N GLU A 103 -8.74 -12.17 -6.75
CA GLU A 103 -8.76 -13.14 -5.65
C GLU A 103 -8.25 -14.52 -6.09
N ALA A 104 -8.63 -14.99 -7.28
CA ALA A 104 -8.15 -16.26 -7.80
C ALA A 104 -6.64 -16.24 -8.05
N MET A 105 -6.14 -15.18 -8.67
CA MET A 105 -4.70 -14.97 -8.87
C MET A 105 -3.95 -14.99 -7.54
N ARG A 106 -4.38 -14.20 -6.55
CA ARG A 106 -3.72 -14.09 -5.24
C ARG A 106 -3.72 -15.39 -4.45
N PHE A 107 -4.86 -16.05 -4.36
CA PHE A 107 -5.01 -17.20 -3.47
C PHE A 107 -4.69 -18.53 -4.13
N LYS A 108 -5.01 -18.71 -5.42
CA LYS A 108 -4.78 -19.98 -6.13
C LYS A 108 -3.44 -20.01 -6.85
N GLU A 109 -3.05 -18.93 -7.53
CA GLU A 109 -1.83 -18.92 -8.34
C GLU A 109 -0.62 -18.49 -7.50
N MET A 110 -0.73 -17.40 -6.74
CA MET A 110 0.36 -16.93 -5.87
C MET A 110 0.42 -17.67 -4.51
N GLY A 111 -0.62 -18.42 -4.14
CA GLY A 111 -0.67 -19.16 -2.87
C GLY A 111 -0.70 -18.28 -1.62
N LEU A 112 -1.16 -17.03 -1.72
CA LEU A 112 -1.19 -16.13 -0.58
C LEU A 112 -2.25 -16.59 0.44
N PRO A 113 -1.94 -16.56 1.76
CA PRO A 113 -2.94 -16.72 2.81
C PRO A 113 -4.03 -15.64 2.72
N GLN A 114 -5.27 -15.97 3.10
CA GLN A 114 -6.43 -15.04 3.05
C GLN A 114 -6.15 -13.70 3.74
N ARG A 115 -5.46 -13.72 4.88
CA ARG A 115 -5.05 -12.52 5.63
C ARG A 115 -4.11 -11.58 4.88
N TYR A 116 -3.59 -12.00 3.71
CA TYR A 116 -2.69 -11.22 2.86
C TYR A 116 -3.39 -10.69 1.62
N TYR A 117 -4.73 -10.68 1.61
CA TYR A 117 -5.53 -10.18 0.48
C TYR A 117 -5.08 -8.80 0.00
N HIS A 118 -4.84 -7.86 0.90
CA HIS A 118 -4.37 -6.52 0.56
C HIS A 118 -2.84 -6.36 0.53
N GLN A 119 -2.07 -7.45 0.54
CA GLN A 119 -0.62 -7.36 0.39
C GLN A 119 -0.26 -7.12 -1.07
N PHE A 120 0.48 -6.05 -1.36
CA PHE A 120 0.87 -5.69 -2.72
C PHE A 120 2.35 -5.95 -3.00
N GLY A 121 3.28 -5.47 -2.18
CA GLY A 121 4.71 -5.56 -2.50
C GLY A 121 5.01 -4.89 -3.84
N GLU A 122 5.69 -5.61 -4.74
CA GLU A 122 6.03 -5.10 -6.07
C GLU A 122 4.82 -4.90 -6.99
N LEU A 123 3.71 -5.60 -6.77
CA LEU A 123 2.45 -5.39 -7.53
C LEU A 123 1.92 -3.95 -7.43
N GLN A 124 2.35 -3.20 -6.40
CA GLN A 124 1.98 -1.81 -6.22
C GLN A 124 2.27 -0.96 -7.46
N TRP A 125 3.40 -1.19 -8.12
CA TRP A 125 3.89 -0.28 -9.16
C TRP A 125 3.06 -0.38 -10.44
N ASP A 126 2.69 -1.59 -10.84
CA ASP A 126 1.78 -1.83 -11.96
C ASP A 126 0.37 -1.32 -11.65
N TYR A 127 -0.10 -1.57 -10.42
CA TYR A 127 -1.38 -1.04 -9.93
C TYR A 127 -1.41 0.50 -9.96
N ASN A 128 -0.38 1.16 -9.43
CA ASN A 128 -0.27 2.62 -9.45
C ASN A 128 -0.24 3.17 -10.88
N LYS A 129 0.54 2.52 -11.75
CA LYS A 129 0.65 2.90 -13.17
C LYS A 129 -0.70 2.81 -13.87
N GLN A 130 -1.46 1.74 -13.62
CA GLN A 130 -2.78 1.57 -14.21
C GLN A 130 -3.76 2.65 -13.74
N LEU A 131 -3.87 2.88 -12.43
CA LEU A 131 -4.76 3.92 -11.89
C LEU A 131 -4.38 5.31 -12.40
N LEU A 132 -3.09 5.60 -12.45
CA LEU A 132 -2.60 6.90 -12.92
C LEU A 132 -2.90 7.10 -14.40
N ALA A 133 -2.63 6.08 -15.24
CA ALA A 133 -2.89 6.16 -16.67
C ALA A 133 -4.38 6.42 -16.99
N GLU A 134 -5.28 5.76 -16.27
CA GLU A 134 -6.71 5.99 -16.41
C GLU A 134 -7.12 7.39 -15.94
N ALA A 135 -6.58 7.85 -14.80
CA ALA A 135 -6.91 9.15 -14.23
C ALA A 135 -6.35 10.35 -15.02
N THR A 136 -5.32 10.13 -15.85
CA THR A 136 -4.59 11.21 -16.52
C THR A 136 -4.50 11.05 -18.04
N GLU A 137 -5.28 10.16 -18.62
CA GLU A 137 -5.23 9.82 -20.04
C GLU A 137 -3.81 9.43 -20.51
N GLY A 138 -3.08 8.75 -19.64
CA GLY A 138 -1.70 8.32 -19.90
C GLY A 138 -0.62 9.40 -19.75
N LYS A 139 -0.98 10.61 -19.33
CA LYS A 139 -0.02 11.71 -19.07
C LYS A 139 0.38 11.73 -17.61
N GLU A 140 1.67 11.89 -17.32
CA GLU A 140 2.10 12.10 -15.95
C GLU A 140 1.69 13.51 -15.47
N PRO A 141 1.12 13.63 -14.25
CA PRO A 141 0.82 14.93 -13.66
C PRO A 141 2.10 15.73 -13.43
N GLU A 142 2.00 17.06 -13.56
CA GLU A 142 3.11 17.95 -13.24
C GLU A 142 3.60 17.71 -11.79
N GLY A 143 4.91 17.58 -11.64
CA GLY A 143 5.55 17.33 -10.33
C GLY A 143 5.38 15.91 -9.77
N PHE A 144 4.75 14.98 -10.52
CA PHE A 144 4.60 13.58 -10.12
C PHE A 144 5.18 12.65 -11.17
N ASN A 145 6.28 11.99 -10.86
CA ASN A 145 6.91 10.99 -11.70
C ASN A 145 6.96 9.64 -10.97
N LEU A 146 6.15 8.69 -11.44
CA LEU A 146 5.99 7.39 -10.78
C LEU A 146 7.27 6.53 -10.90
N ALA A 147 7.94 6.58 -12.04
CA ALA A 147 9.19 5.84 -12.25
C ALA A 147 10.28 6.32 -11.29
N GLN A 148 10.44 7.62 -11.14
CA GLN A 148 11.37 8.25 -10.21
C GLN A 148 11.08 7.86 -8.74
N LYS A 149 9.79 7.81 -8.36
CA LYS A 149 9.37 7.35 -7.01
C LYS A 149 9.70 5.87 -6.79
N TYR A 150 9.59 5.04 -7.83
CA TYR A 150 10.00 3.65 -7.78
C TYR A 150 11.50 3.49 -7.56
N GLU A 151 12.32 4.21 -8.31
CA GLU A 151 13.78 4.18 -8.18
C GLU A 151 14.23 4.58 -6.77
N ILE A 152 13.67 5.66 -6.23
CA ILE A 152 13.95 6.11 -4.85
C ILE A 152 13.52 5.04 -3.83
N TYR A 153 12.36 4.41 -4.02
CA TYR A 153 11.90 3.33 -3.14
C TYR A 153 12.87 2.14 -3.16
N GLN A 154 13.38 1.76 -4.33
CA GLN A 154 14.35 0.67 -4.45
C GLN A 154 15.67 1.02 -3.76
N ASP A 155 16.21 2.22 -3.98
CA ASP A 155 17.43 2.69 -3.35
C ASP A 155 17.29 2.76 -1.82
N ALA A 156 16.21 3.35 -1.33
CA ALA A 156 15.93 3.40 0.11
C ALA A 156 15.79 2.00 0.73
N GLY A 157 15.18 1.07 -0.01
CA GLY A 157 15.04 -0.33 0.39
C GLY A 157 16.40 -1.06 0.49
N MET A 158 17.28 -0.84 -0.47
CA MET A 158 18.65 -1.37 -0.44
C MET A 158 19.45 -0.76 0.70
N SER A 159 19.38 0.55 0.88
CA SER A 159 20.05 1.26 1.98
C SER A 159 19.62 0.75 3.35
N ARG A 160 18.31 0.53 3.55
CA ARG A 160 17.77 -0.03 4.79
C ARG A 160 18.31 -1.43 5.09
N ARG A 161 18.48 -2.27 4.07
CA ARG A 161 19.07 -3.62 4.25
C ARG A 161 20.52 -3.55 4.65
N LYS A 162 21.25 -2.53 4.15
CA LYS A 162 22.67 -2.31 4.48
C LYS A 162 22.86 -1.74 5.88
N ASP A 163 22.05 -0.71 6.23
CA ASP A 163 22.08 -0.05 7.54
C ASP A 163 20.67 0.46 7.89
N ALA A 164 20.03 -0.24 8.84
CA ALA A 164 18.65 0.06 9.25
C ALA A 164 18.50 1.35 10.06
N SER A 165 19.61 1.90 10.58
CA SER A 165 19.62 3.18 11.31
C SER A 165 19.93 4.35 10.40
N ALA A 166 20.98 4.25 9.59
CA ALA A 166 21.47 5.34 8.77
C ALA A 166 20.55 5.68 7.59
N TYR A 167 19.82 4.70 7.01
CA TYR A 167 18.99 4.97 5.83
C TYR A 167 17.92 6.06 6.04
N ARG A 168 17.46 6.25 7.29
CA ARG A 168 16.44 7.28 7.63
C ARG A 168 17.00 8.71 7.62
N LEU A 169 18.32 8.83 7.63
CA LEU A 169 18.99 10.13 7.61
C LEU A 169 19.33 10.57 6.19
N ARG A 170 19.09 9.73 5.18
CA ARG A 170 19.31 10.06 3.79
C ARG A 170 18.21 10.94 3.26
N ASN A 171 18.56 12.03 2.60
CA ASN A 171 17.64 12.94 1.96
C ASN A 171 17.63 12.74 0.44
N TYR A 172 16.45 12.54 -0.12
CA TYR A 172 16.25 12.38 -1.56
C TYR A 172 15.69 13.65 -2.16
N PHE A 173 16.33 14.17 -3.21
CA PHE A 173 15.92 15.38 -3.90
C PHE A 173 15.57 15.05 -5.33
N LEU A 174 14.36 15.42 -5.74
CA LEU A 174 13.90 15.30 -7.12
C LEU A 174 14.57 16.40 -7.96
N GLN A 175 14.93 16.07 -9.19
CA GLN A 175 15.55 17.01 -10.12
C GLN A 175 14.57 17.42 -11.22
N ALA A 176 14.62 18.67 -11.64
CA ALA A 176 13.88 19.14 -12.80
C ALA A 176 14.35 18.39 -14.05
N GLY A 177 13.41 17.91 -14.86
CA GLY A 177 13.72 17.13 -16.06
C GLY A 177 13.88 15.62 -15.84
N GLY A 178 13.61 15.14 -14.63
CA GLY A 178 13.73 13.73 -14.26
C GLY A 178 15.06 13.39 -13.57
N GLY A 179 15.08 12.31 -12.84
CA GLY A 179 16.21 11.93 -12.00
C GLY A 179 16.10 12.43 -10.56
N TRP A 180 17.00 11.97 -9.72
CA TRP A 180 17.06 12.31 -8.31
C TRP A 180 18.51 12.26 -7.82
N ARG A 181 18.77 12.88 -6.68
CA ARG A 181 20.05 12.76 -5.96
C ARG A 181 19.79 12.46 -4.51
N VAL A 182 20.75 11.84 -3.88
CA VAL A 182 20.72 11.57 -2.44
C VAL A 182 21.85 12.35 -1.75
N GLU A 183 21.54 12.86 -0.58
CA GLU A 183 22.55 13.37 0.36
C GLU A 183 22.63 12.41 1.53
N GLU A 184 23.83 11.88 1.71
CA GLU A 184 24.17 11.05 2.87
C GLU A 184 24.24 11.92 4.13
N PRO A 185 23.89 11.36 5.30
CA PRO A 185 24.11 12.07 6.55
C PRO A 185 25.60 12.44 6.69
N SER A 186 25.85 13.70 7.04
CA SER A 186 27.21 14.11 7.36
C SER A 186 27.73 13.19 8.46
N SER A 187 28.85 12.52 8.22
CA SER A 187 29.55 11.79 9.26
C SER A 187 29.89 12.79 10.37
N SER A 188 29.10 12.78 11.45
CA SER A 188 29.52 13.48 12.65
C SER A 188 30.85 12.87 13.05
N SER A 189 31.92 13.58 12.83
CA SER A 189 33.22 13.27 13.43
C SER A 189 32.98 13.19 14.93
N SER A 190 32.94 11.97 15.46
CA SER A 190 33.06 11.75 16.88
C SER A 190 34.48 12.18 17.25
N SER A 191 34.64 13.46 17.50
CA SER A 191 35.79 13.95 18.26
C SER A 191 35.53 13.72 19.72
N SER A 192 36.23 12.70 20.19
CA SER A 192 36.74 12.39 21.55
C SER A 192 36.12 13.07 22.74
#